data_d9e0254f57129df2cad85d780e0406d9
#
_entry.id   d9e0254f57129df2cad85d780e0406d9
#
_cell.length_a   1.000
_cell.length_b   1.000
_cell.length_c   1.000
_cell.angle_alpha   90.00
_cell.angle_beta   90.00
_cell.angle_gamma   90.00
#
_symmetry.space_group_name_H-M   'P 1'
#
loop_
_entity.id
_entity.type
_entity.pdbx_description
1 polymer ?
#
loop_
_entity_poly.entity_id
_entity_poly.type
_entity_poly.pdbx_seq_one_letter_code
_entity_poly.pdbx_strand_id
1 'polypeptide(L)'
;MRTALICTAALLAAGVSVLEFDLIATKDHELIARHDPNLGLSTDVATRAEFADRKRMAKVDNATQEGWFASDFTLAEIKTLVATGHGKGSEHAGGSARVATLGELIAFTKAATESSGRTIRIYVETKNPSYHRDMGLPLEDKLIDALDTAGWNSRSAPVVIQSFEPSSLKRMRKRSQALMVQLIDADDVDLVTGELVYKLYNRPYDWTAAGDDRLFSSMVTSDGLAEIKKYADGIGPWKRYVVPVKGVLDEGGAPKDLNGDGKVGWPDTVTQPPTSLVQDAHVAGLFVHPFTFRNPASRLPSDYAGDPKAEYRQFFALGVDGVFTDYAHTALEALEEHTRKLRSGD
;
A
#
# COMPACT_ATOMS: atom_id res chain seq x y z
N MET A 1 18.73 11.14 8.11
CA MET A 1 19.00 9.96 7.27
C MET A 1 19.11 8.63 8.04
N ARG A 2 19.65 8.60 9.27
CA ARG A 2 19.93 7.32 9.96
C ARG A 2 18.70 6.50 10.40
N THR A 3 17.57 7.07 10.80
CA THR A 3 16.52 6.30 11.50
C THR A 3 15.53 5.60 10.56
N ALA A 4 15.07 6.20 9.46
CA ALA A 4 14.26 5.47 8.46
C ALA A 4 15.06 4.34 7.81
N LEU A 5 16.36 4.59 7.54
CA LEU A 5 17.30 3.57 7.06
C LEU A 5 17.62 2.50 8.11
N ILE A 6 17.52 2.80 9.43
CA ILE A 6 17.75 1.81 10.50
C ILE A 6 16.57 0.82 10.57
N CYS A 7 15.31 1.27 10.50
CA CYS A 7 14.15 0.37 10.43
C CYS A 7 14.22 -0.52 9.19
N THR A 8 14.55 0.04 8.04
CA THR A 8 14.73 -0.70 6.78
C THR A 8 15.88 -1.72 6.88
N ALA A 9 17.00 -1.34 7.53
CA ALA A 9 18.12 -2.25 7.75
C ALA A 9 17.77 -3.41 8.69
N ALA A 10 16.95 -3.19 9.72
CA ALA A 10 16.46 -4.24 10.61
C ALA A 10 15.55 -5.24 9.86
N LEU A 11 14.66 -4.77 8.99
CA LEU A 11 13.82 -5.60 8.14
C LEU A 11 14.66 -6.47 7.18
N LEU A 12 15.70 -5.89 6.57
CA LEU A 12 16.61 -6.62 5.69
C LEU A 12 17.42 -7.69 6.45
N ALA A 13 17.86 -7.38 7.67
CA ALA A 13 18.55 -8.34 8.54
C ALA A 13 17.62 -9.49 8.95
N ALA A 14 16.31 -9.24 9.11
CA ALA A 14 15.30 -10.25 9.36
C ALA A 14 14.94 -11.10 8.13
N GLY A 15 15.53 -10.85 6.96
CA GLY A 15 15.30 -11.67 5.75
C GLY A 15 14.36 -11.04 4.71
N VAL A 16 13.76 -9.89 4.99
CA VAL A 16 12.93 -9.16 4.01
C VAL A 16 13.76 -8.80 2.79
N SER A 17 13.21 -8.97 1.61
CA SER A 17 13.87 -8.64 0.34
C SER A 17 13.06 -7.66 -0.53
N VAL A 18 11.89 -7.24 -0.09
CA VAL A 18 11.05 -6.25 -0.77
C VAL A 18 10.63 -5.17 0.22
N LEU A 19 10.86 -3.90 -0.15
CA LEU A 19 10.54 -2.74 0.68
C LEU A 19 9.55 -1.86 -0.07
N GLU A 20 8.43 -1.56 0.55
CA GLU A 20 7.38 -0.73 -0.04
C GLU A 20 7.52 0.73 0.38
N PHE A 21 7.26 1.64 -0.56
CA PHE A 21 7.31 3.09 -0.36
C PHE A 21 6.27 3.82 -1.21
N ASP A 22 5.60 4.79 -0.59
CA ASP A 22 4.71 5.73 -1.29
C ASP A 22 5.49 6.96 -1.74
N LEU A 23 5.24 7.42 -2.95
CA LEU A 23 5.91 8.58 -3.55
C LEU A 23 4.93 9.74 -3.79
N ILE A 24 5.33 10.91 -3.34
CA ILE A 24 4.69 12.19 -3.61
C ILE A 24 5.72 13.20 -4.12
N ALA A 25 5.27 14.29 -4.76
CA ALA A 25 6.16 15.32 -5.28
C ALA A 25 6.26 16.54 -4.36
N THR A 26 7.46 17.11 -4.29
CA THR A 26 7.72 18.42 -3.70
C THR A 26 7.45 19.56 -4.71
N LYS A 27 7.46 20.82 -4.22
CA LYS A 27 7.31 22.02 -5.04
C LYS A 27 8.34 22.13 -6.17
N ASP A 28 9.54 21.65 -5.94
CA ASP A 28 10.68 21.64 -6.87
C ASP A 28 10.81 20.30 -7.62
N HIS A 29 9.70 19.56 -7.73
CA HIS A 29 9.55 18.33 -8.53
C HIS A 29 10.42 17.15 -8.07
N GLU A 30 10.86 17.10 -6.81
CA GLU A 30 11.56 15.94 -6.29
C GLU A 30 10.57 14.90 -5.74
N LEU A 31 10.84 13.60 -5.97
CA LEU A 31 10.04 12.52 -5.42
C LEU A 31 10.54 12.13 -4.05
N ILE A 32 9.65 12.17 -3.05
CA ILE A 32 9.93 11.84 -1.66
C ILE A 32 9.03 10.70 -1.17
N ALA A 33 9.55 9.92 -0.23
CA ALA A 33 8.81 8.81 0.38
C ALA A 33 7.88 9.31 1.49
N ARG A 34 6.59 9.49 1.18
CA ARG A 34 5.51 9.82 2.11
C ARG A 34 4.19 9.25 1.62
N HIS A 35 3.40 8.73 2.58
CA HIS A 35 2.08 8.17 2.28
C HIS A 35 1.09 9.25 1.83
N ASP A 36 1.09 10.40 2.48
CA ASP A 36 0.13 11.46 2.20
C ASP A 36 0.80 12.72 1.64
N PRO A 37 0.16 13.42 0.70
CA PRO A 37 0.56 14.77 0.29
C PRO A 37 0.58 15.78 1.44
N ASN A 38 -0.23 15.56 2.49
CA ASN A 38 -0.27 16.38 3.70
C ASN A 38 0.83 15.97 4.67
N LEU A 39 1.90 16.74 4.73
CA LEU A 39 3.07 16.51 5.61
C LEU A 39 2.72 16.56 7.10
N GLY A 40 1.62 17.24 7.49
CA GLY A 40 1.15 17.32 8.87
C GLY A 40 0.75 15.98 9.48
N LEU A 41 0.46 14.98 8.65
CA LEU A 41 0.06 13.63 9.08
C LEU A 41 1.25 12.74 9.45
N SER A 42 2.46 13.07 8.95
CA SER A 42 3.62 12.17 9.07
C SER A 42 4.97 12.88 9.24
N THR A 43 4.95 14.17 9.62
CA THR A 43 6.15 14.94 9.97
C THR A 43 5.86 15.89 11.13
N ASP A 44 6.93 16.51 11.65
CA ASP A 44 6.85 17.54 12.71
C ASP A 44 6.51 18.94 12.18
N VAL A 45 6.08 19.12 10.93
CA VAL A 45 5.82 20.42 10.28
C VAL A 45 4.86 21.29 11.08
N ALA A 46 3.86 20.71 11.75
CA ALA A 46 2.89 21.44 12.56
C ALA A 46 3.50 22.16 13.78
N THR A 47 4.72 21.76 14.19
CA THR A 47 5.45 22.38 15.32
C THR A 47 6.50 23.38 14.84
N ARG A 48 6.62 23.60 13.53
CA ARG A 48 7.60 24.48 12.92
C ARG A 48 7.04 25.88 12.71
N ALA A 49 7.46 26.84 13.53
CA ALA A 49 6.98 28.21 13.47
C ALA A 49 7.22 28.88 12.11
N GLU A 50 8.36 28.55 11.46
CA GLU A 50 8.74 29.04 10.13
C GLU A 50 7.81 28.60 9.00
N PHE A 51 6.95 27.60 9.24
CA PHE A 51 5.99 27.08 8.25
C PHE A 51 4.52 27.24 8.65
N ALA A 52 4.26 27.98 9.74
CA ALA A 52 2.91 28.13 10.27
C ALA A 52 1.93 28.77 9.27
N ASP A 53 2.39 29.72 8.49
CA ASP A 53 1.62 30.48 7.47
C ASP A 53 1.31 29.67 6.20
N ARG A 54 1.94 28.51 6.02
CA ARG A 54 1.70 27.63 4.86
C ARG A 54 0.56 26.62 5.08
N LYS A 55 -0.02 26.61 6.28
CA LYS A 55 -1.20 25.78 6.54
C LYS A 55 -2.39 26.25 5.73
N ARG A 56 -3.00 25.34 4.95
CA ARG A 56 -4.13 25.67 4.09
C ARG A 56 -5.10 24.52 3.93
N MET A 57 -6.29 24.84 3.39
CA MET A 57 -7.20 23.84 2.87
C MET A 57 -6.75 23.38 1.48
N ALA A 58 -6.80 22.08 1.23
CA ALA A 58 -6.67 21.53 -0.11
C ALA A 58 -7.60 20.35 -0.32
N LYS A 59 -8.04 20.17 -1.55
CA LYS A 59 -8.73 18.98 -1.98
C LYS A 59 -7.68 18.01 -2.54
N VAL A 60 -7.51 16.87 -1.88
CA VAL A 60 -6.69 15.75 -2.35
C VAL A 60 -7.66 14.64 -2.75
N ASP A 61 -7.76 14.37 -4.04
CA ASP A 61 -8.74 13.45 -4.63
C ASP A 61 -10.18 13.77 -4.16
N ASN A 62 -10.85 12.84 -3.49
CA ASN A 62 -12.22 13.03 -2.99
C ASN A 62 -12.29 13.74 -1.63
N ALA A 63 -11.16 13.97 -0.94
CA ALA A 63 -11.14 14.48 0.42
C ALA A 63 -10.63 15.93 0.48
N THR A 64 -11.38 16.82 1.15
CA THR A 64 -10.90 18.15 1.53
C THR A 64 -10.28 18.07 2.92
N GLN A 65 -9.05 18.54 3.07
CA GLN A 65 -8.32 18.50 4.32
C GLN A 65 -7.51 19.78 4.56
N GLU A 66 -7.31 20.10 5.83
CA GLU A 66 -6.46 21.21 6.25
C GLU A 66 -5.07 20.67 6.62
N GLY A 67 -4.01 21.33 6.16
CA GLY A 67 -2.65 20.90 6.47
C GLY A 67 -1.56 21.61 5.69
N TRP A 68 -0.38 21.01 5.71
CA TRP A 68 0.83 21.45 5.00
C TRP A 68 1.13 20.45 3.89
N PHE A 69 1.02 20.90 2.65
CA PHE A 69 1.12 19.99 1.50
C PHE A 69 2.53 20.01 0.90
N ALA A 70 3.08 18.83 0.60
CA ALA A 70 4.43 18.68 0.05
C ALA A 70 4.67 19.54 -1.20
N SER A 71 3.63 19.76 -2.01
CA SER A 71 3.63 20.63 -3.19
C SER A 71 3.92 22.11 -2.89
N ASP A 72 3.85 22.54 -1.61
CA ASP A 72 4.15 23.91 -1.19
C ASP A 72 5.59 24.07 -0.68
N PHE A 73 6.34 22.99 -0.54
CA PHE A 73 7.68 22.93 0.05
C PHE A 73 8.71 22.43 -0.96
N THR A 74 9.87 23.05 -0.94
CA THR A 74 11.06 22.53 -1.65
C THR A 74 11.63 21.32 -0.90
N LEU A 75 12.41 20.48 -1.61
CA LEU A 75 13.12 19.38 -0.97
C LEU A 75 14.01 19.85 0.17
N ALA A 76 14.71 20.99 -0.01
CA ALA A 76 15.59 21.55 1.00
C ALA A 76 14.83 21.85 2.32
N GLU A 77 13.63 22.42 2.26
CA GLU A 77 12.76 22.66 3.41
C GLU A 77 12.28 21.35 4.03
N ILE A 78 11.81 20.39 3.23
CA ILE A 78 11.35 19.07 3.70
C ILE A 78 12.47 18.31 4.42
N LYS A 79 13.72 18.43 3.95
CA LYS A 79 14.88 17.82 4.61
C LYS A 79 15.18 18.39 6.02
N THR A 80 14.62 19.53 6.39
CA THR A 80 14.70 20.05 7.77
C THR A 80 13.71 19.35 8.71
N LEU A 81 12.62 18.77 8.18
CA LEU A 81 11.58 18.12 8.95
C LEU A 81 12.03 16.76 9.50
N VAL A 82 11.44 16.38 10.62
CA VAL A 82 11.56 15.04 11.20
C VAL A 82 10.33 14.22 10.77
N ALA A 83 10.58 13.07 10.19
CA ALA A 83 9.52 12.11 9.86
C ALA A 83 8.97 11.51 11.16
N THR A 84 7.65 11.52 11.31
CA THR A 84 6.90 10.84 12.37
C THR A 84 6.17 9.62 11.79
N GLY A 85 5.73 8.70 12.65
CA GLY A 85 4.88 7.59 12.19
C GLY A 85 3.52 8.10 11.74
N HIS A 86 2.90 7.40 10.83
CA HIS A 86 1.55 7.69 10.34
C HIS A 86 0.50 7.26 11.38
N GLY A 87 -0.35 8.22 11.83
CA GLY A 87 -1.43 7.98 12.77
C GLY A 87 -1.03 7.94 14.24
N LYS A 88 -2.05 8.02 15.14
CA LYS A 88 -1.89 7.89 16.59
C LYS A 88 -1.49 6.46 16.95
N GLY A 89 -0.35 6.27 17.61
CA GLY A 89 0.07 4.97 18.12
C GLY A 89 0.99 4.17 17.20
N SER A 90 1.58 4.75 16.16
CA SER A 90 2.63 4.07 15.42
C SER A 90 3.87 3.92 16.31
N GLU A 91 4.21 2.67 16.65
CA GLU A 91 5.38 2.33 17.49
C GLU A 91 6.73 2.75 16.84
N HIS A 92 6.70 3.20 15.61
CA HIS A 92 7.86 3.65 14.83
C HIS A 92 8.14 5.16 14.98
N ALA A 93 7.39 5.87 15.82
CA ALA A 93 7.46 7.33 16.02
C ALA A 93 8.53 7.72 17.06
N GLY A 94 9.75 7.33 16.89
CA GLY A 94 10.82 7.73 17.78
C GLY A 94 12.15 7.87 17.05
N GLY A 95 12.49 9.08 16.61
CA GLY A 95 13.82 9.26 16.09
C GLY A 95 14.01 10.50 15.22
N SER A 96 15.25 10.79 14.88
CA SER A 96 15.70 11.85 13.98
C SER A 96 15.59 11.47 12.50
N ALA A 97 14.60 10.64 12.12
CA ALA A 97 14.42 10.18 10.74
C ALA A 97 14.11 11.37 9.83
N ARG A 98 14.84 11.49 8.74
CA ARG A 98 14.58 12.48 7.70
C ARG A 98 13.78 11.84 6.54
N VAL A 99 12.99 12.66 5.87
CA VAL A 99 12.25 12.24 4.69
C VAL A 99 13.24 11.82 3.60
N ALA A 100 13.11 10.60 3.09
CA ALA A 100 13.95 10.08 2.03
C ALA A 100 13.43 10.50 0.63
N THR A 101 14.34 10.70 -0.32
CA THR A 101 13.99 10.84 -1.74
C THR A 101 14.02 9.47 -2.44
N LEU A 102 13.39 9.37 -3.61
CA LEU A 102 13.49 8.19 -4.47
C LEU A 102 14.95 7.84 -4.81
N GLY A 103 15.78 8.85 -5.12
CA GLY A 103 17.20 8.63 -5.39
C GLY A 103 17.96 8.04 -4.21
N GLU A 104 17.67 8.48 -2.99
CA GLU A 104 18.24 7.91 -1.77
C GLU A 104 17.77 6.47 -1.52
N LEU A 105 16.49 6.15 -1.82
CA LEU A 105 15.96 4.79 -1.71
C LEU A 105 16.63 3.84 -2.71
N ILE A 106 16.80 4.27 -3.96
CA ILE A 106 17.50 3.50 -4.99
C ILE A 106 18.95 3.24 -4.57
N ALA A 107 19.68 4.27 -4.12
CA ALA A 107 21.06 4.14 -3.66
C ALA A 107 21.18 3.19 -2.45
N PHE A 108 20.27 3.32 -1.47
CA PHE A 108 20.21 2.41 -0.32
C PHE A 108 19.98 0.96 -0.76
N THR A 109 19.03 0.73 -1.68
CA THR A 109 18.68 -0.61 -2.16
C THR A 109 19.82 -1.28 -2.90
N LYS A 110 20.56 -0.53 -3.72
CA LYS A 110 21.79 -1.01 -4.38
C LYS A 110 22.84 -1.44 -3.36
N ALA A 111 23.16 -0.57 -2.39
CA ALA A 111 24.12 -0.86 -1.34
C ALA A 111 23.69 -2.07 -0.47
N ALA A 112 22.40 -2.19 -0.16
CA ALA A 112 21.85 -3.32 0.59
C ALA A 112 21.94 -4.63 -0.21
N THR A 113 21.72 -4.60 -1.51
CA THR A 113 21.88 -5.75 -2.40
C THR A 113 23.35 -6.21 -2.43
N GLU A 114 24.27 -5.29 -2.62
CA GLU A 114 25.71 -5.58 -2.63
C GLU A 114 26.19 -6.17 -1.31
N SER A 115 25.81 -5.56 -0.18
CA SER A 115 26.26 -5.98 1.15
C SER A 115 25.66 -7.31 1.64
N SER A 116 24.42 -7.62 1.22
CA SER A 116 23.73 -8.84 1.65
C SER A 116 23.93 -10.04 0.69
N GLY A 117 24.40 -9.80 -0.53
CA GLY A 117 24.43 -10.80 -1.60
C GLY A 117 23.06 -11.26 -2.09
N ARG A 118 21.97 -10.63 -1.63
CA ARG A 118 20.58 -10.93 -2.01
C ARG A 118 20.01 -9.77 -2.81
N THR A 119 19.23 -10.04 -3.85
CA THR A 119 18.51 -8.99 -4.56
C THR A 119 17.47 -8.35 -3.65
N ILE A 120 17.68 -7.09 -3.28
CA ILE A 120 16.70 -6.28 -2.58
C ILE A 120 15.91 -5.49 -3.61
N ARG A 121 14.59 -5.47 -3.46
CA ARG A 121 13.66 -4.77 -4.36
C ARG A 121 12.96 -3.64 -3.65
N ILE A 122 12.56 -2.64 -4.41
CA ILE A 122 11.60 -1.63 -3.95
C ILE A 122 10.26 -1.83 -4.65
N TYR A 123 9.20 -1.54 -3.91
CA TYR A 123 7.83 -1.50 -4.40
C TYR A 123 7.35 -0.06 -4.21
N VAL A 124 7.12 0.68 -5.29
CA VAL A 124 6.89 2.13 -5.23
C VAL A 124 5.50 2.47 -5.71
N GLU A 125 4.73 3.16 -4.86
CA GLU A 125 3.42 3.67 -5.22
C GLU A 125 3.51 5.11 -5.71
N THR A 126 2.86 5.42 -6.84
CA THR A 126 2.55 6.81 -7.19
C THR A 126 1.28 7.21 -6.44
N LYS A 127 1.44 8.02 -5.39
CA LYS A 127 0.34 8.44 -4.51
C LYS A 127 -0.39 9.64 -5.10
N ASN A 128 -1.74 9.55 -5.20
CA ASN A 128 -2.60 10.61 -5.71
C ASN A 128 -2.06 11.26 -7.02
N PRO A 129 -1.75 10.48 -8.08
CA PRO A 129 -1.07 11.02 -9.26
C PRO A 129 -1.90 12.07 -10.01
N SER A 130 -3.24 11.98 -10.03
CA SER A 130 -4.09 13.02 -10.61
C SER A 130 -3.99 14.34 -9.85
N TYR A 131 -4.02 14.31 -8.51
CA TYR A 131 -3.80 15.50 -7.68
C TYR A 131 -2.45 16.18 -8.02
N HIS A 132 -1.39 15.39 -8.12
CA HIS A 132 -0.06 15.94 -8.45
C HIS A 132 0.00 16.50 -9.87
N ARG A 133 -0.64 15.84 -10.86
CA ARG A 133 -0.73 16.37 -12.24
C ARG A 133 -1.47 17.71 -12.30
N ASP A 134 -2.59 17.84 -11.56
CA ASP A 134 -3.36 19.08 -11.50
C ASP A 134 -2.56 20.24 -10.89
N MET A 135 -1.61 19.94 -10.02
CA MET A 135 -0.64 20.89 -9.45
C MET A 135 0.56 21.16 -10.37
N GLY A 136 0.64 20.56 -11.56
CA GLY A 136 1.79 20.66 -12.45
C GLY A 136 3.02 19.86 -11.99
N LEU A 137 2.84 18.89 -11.09
CA LEU A 137 3.88 18.08 -10.45
C LEU A 137 3.74 16.58 -10.79
N PRO A 138 3.69 16.17 -12.06
CA PRO A 138 3.45 14.77 -12.43
C PRO A 138 4.54 13.86 -11.84
N LEU A 139 4.11 12.77 -11.18
CA LEU A 139 4.99 11.80 -10.55
C LEU A 139 5.64 10.86 -11.57
N GLU A 140 4.87 10.49 -12.59
CA GLU A 140 5.15 9.40 -13.50
C GLU A 140 6.44 9.60 -14.30
N ASP A 141 6.60 10.78 -14.90
CA ASP A 141 7.77 11.07 -15.74
C ASP A 141 9.06 11.10 -14.90
N LYS A 142 8.99 11.72 -13.71
CA LYS A 142 10.12 11.75 -12.76
C LYS A 142 10.50 10.37 -12.26
N LEU A 143 9.51 9.52 -11.96
CA LEU A 143 9.77 8.15 -11.54
C LEU A 143 10.50 7.37 -12.65
N ILE A 144 9.99 7.42 -13.88
CA ILE A 144 10.61 6.70 -14.99
C ILE A 144 12.03 7.23 -15.30
N ASP A 145 12.24 8.55 -15.28
CA ASP A 145 13.56 9.15 -15.48
C ASP A 145 14.58 8.70 -14.42
N ALA A 146 14.13 8.59 -13.15
CA ALA A 146 14.97 8.08 -12.07
C ALA A 146 15.30 6.58 -12.25
N LEU A 147 14.33 5.77 -12.70
CA LEU A 147 14.54 4.36 -13.01
C LEU A 147 15.47 4.17 -14.22
N ASP A 148 15.34 4.98 -15.28
CA ASP A 148 16.25 4.99 -16.43
C ASP A 148 17.68 5.30 -15.99
N THR A 149 17.85 6.35 -15.19
CA THR A 149 19.16 6.74 -14.63
C THR A 149 19.77 5.64 -13.76
N ALA A 150 18.95 4.91 -13.01
CA ALA A 150 19.38 3.81 -12.16
C ALA A 150 19.70 2.51 -12.94
N GLY A 151 19.31 2.40 -14.22
CA GLY A 151 19.32 1.16 -15.00
C GLY A 151 18.21 0.17 -14.57
N TRP A 152 17.14 0.67 -14.00
CA TRP A 152 16.03 -0.14 -13.42
C TRP A 152 14.74 -0.10 -14.24
N ASN A 153 14.79 0.38 -15.47
CA ASN A 153 13.63 0.43 -16.37
C ASN A 153 13.49 -0.83 -17.24
N SER A 154 13.52 -2.01 -16.63
CA SER A 154 13.36 -3.29 -17.33
C SER A 154 12.49 -4.25 -16.53
N ARG A 155 12.01 -5.31 -17.20
CA ARG A 155 11.16 -6.33 -16.55
C ARG A 155 11.87 -7.09 -15.42
N SER A 156 13.18 -7.24 -15.49
CA SER A 156 14.01 -7.91 -14.48
C SER A 156 14.55 -6.96 -13.41
N ALA A 157 14.27 -5.67 -13.50
CA ALA A 157 14.75 -4.68 -12.55
C ALA A 157 14.21 -4.95 -11.13
N PRO A 158 14.97 -4.60 -10.08
CA PRO A 158 14.55 -4.81 -8.72
C PRO A 158 13.56 -3.72 -8.25
N VAL A 159 12.56 -3.45 -9.05
CA VAL A 159 11.49 -2.48 -8.77
C VAL A 159 10.14 -3.01 -9.25
N VAL A 160 9.10 -2.72 -8.48
CA VAL A 160 7.70 -2.87 -8.89
C VAL A 160 7.02 -1.52 -8.68
N ILE A 161 6.26 -1.08 -9.66
CA ILE A 161 5.52 0.19 -9.61
C ILE A 161 4.06 -0.15 -9.33
N GLN A 162 3.41 0.60 -8.44
CA GLN A 162 1.98 0.42 -8.15
C GLN A 162 1.23 1.75 -8.14
N SER A 163 -0.06 1.68 -8.38
CA SER A 163 -0.97 2.82 -8.28
C SER A 163 -2.41 2.36 -8.17
N PHE A 164 -3.24 3.16 -7.49
CA PHE A 164 -4.70 3.00 -7.55
C PHE A 164 -5.28 3.54 -8.85
N GLU A 165 -4.60 4.47 -9.52
CA GLU A 165 -5.10 5.11 -10.75
C GLU A 165 -4.59 4.40 -12.02
N PRO A 166 -5.49 3.75 -12.80
CA PRO A 166 -5.13 3.12 -14.07
C PRO A 166 -4.45 4.05 -15.07
N SER A 167 -4.82 5.34 -15.09
CA SER A 167 -4.24 6.30 -16.03
C SER A 167 -2.75 6.53 -15.76
N SER A 168 -2.34 6.51 -14.49
CA SER A 168 -0.94 6.63 -14.08
C SER A 168 -0.13 5.43 -14.58
N LEU A 169 -0.61 4.20 -14.33
CA LEU A 169 0.04 2.97 -14.81
C LEU A 169 0.10 2.91 -16.34
N LYS A 170 -1.00 3.22 -17.03
CA LYS A 170 -1.07 3.25 -18.49
C LYS A 170 -0.10 4.29 -19.09
N ARG A 171 0.09 5.44 -18.42
CA ARG A 171 1.07 6.46 -18.81
C ARG A 171 2.49 5.93 -18.66
N MET A 172 2.82 5.34 -17.51
CA MET A 172 4.16 4.78 -17.26
C MET A 172 4.46 3.58 -18.15
N ARG A 173 3.51 2.72 -18.45
CA ARG A 173 3.68 1.55 -19.33
C ARG A 173 4.15 1.91 -20.73
N LYS A 174 3.84 3.12 -21.24
CA LYS A 174 4.34 3.60 -22.56
C LYS A 174 5.85 3.81 -22.58
N ARG A 175 6.49 4.01 -21.42
CA ARG A 175 7.91 4.31 -21.27
C ARG A 175 8.68 3.26 -20.48
N SER A 176 8.00 2.32 -19.83
CA SER A 176 8.63 1.39 -18.88
C SER A 176 8.24 -0.06 -19.14
N GLN A 177 9.25 -0.94 -18.97
CA GLN A 177 9.10 -2.39 -18.95
C GLN A 177 9.11 -2.95 -17.50
N ALA A 178 9.31 -2.11 -16.50
CA ALA A 178 9.27 -2.54 -15.08
C ALA A 178 7.92 -3.19 -14.74
N LEU A 179 7.90 -4.07 -13.75
CA LEU A 179 6.66 -4.70 -13.28
C LEU A 179 5.72 -3.62 -12.70
N MET A 180 4.43 -3.73 -13.04
CA MET A 180 3.40 -2.80 -12.60
C MET A 180 2.21 -3.53 -11.97
N VAL A 181 1.64 -2.94 -10.94
CA VAL A 181 0.53 -3.49 -10.16
C VAL A 181 -0.60 -2.48 -10.06
N GLN A 182 -1.81 -2.92 -10.41
CA GLN A 182 -3.03 -2.18 -10.16
C GLN A 182 -3.51 -2.43 -8.74
N LEU A 183 -3.56 -1.39 -7.92
CA LEU A 183 -4.15 -1.47 -6.59
C LEU A 183 -5.67 -1.36 -6.66
N ILE A 184 -6.37 -2.12 -5.83
CA ILE A 184 -7.85 -2.23 -5.82
C ILE A 184 -8.33 -2.13 -4.37
N ASP A 185 -9.16 -1.12 -4.06
CA ASP A 185 -9.60 -0.83 -2.71
C ASP A 185 -11.13 -0.87 -2.55
N ALA A 186 -11.58 -0.73 -1.32
CA ALA A 186 -12.95 -0.44 -0.89
C ALA A 186 -12.88 0.30 0.44
N ASP A 187 -13.95 1.00 0.81
CA ASP A 187 -13.96 1.82 2.04
C ASP A 187 -14.06 0.96 3.32
N ASP A 188 -14.89 -0.09 3.29
CA ASP A 188 -15.19 -0.93 4.46
C ASP A 188 -15.93 -2.20 4.05
N VAL A 189 -16.42 -2.95 5.04
CA VAL A 189 -17.34 -4.07 4.90
C VAL A 189 -18.62 -3.75 5.67
N ASP A 190 -19.78 -3.97 5.05
CA ASP A 190 -21.04 -3.97 5.75
C ASP A 190 -21.12 -5.25 6.63
N LEU A 191 -21.08 -5.08 7.94
CA LEU A 191 -21.02 -6.19 8.89
C LEU A 191 -22.30 -7.03 8.91
N VAL A 192 -23.44 -6.50 8.42
CA VAL A 192 -24.71 -7.25 8.35
C VAL A 192 -24.75 -8.12 7.11
N THR A 193 -24.33 -7.60 5.96
CA THR A 193 -24.40 -8.34 4.68
C THR A 193 -23.11 -9.07 4.34
N GLY A 194 -21.95 -8.57 4.79
CA GLY A 194 -20.61 -9.01 4.38
C GLY A 194 -20.14 -8.40 3.07
N GLU A 195 -20.93 -7.51 2.47
CA GLU A 195 -20.59 -6.85 1.21
C GLU A 195 -19.58 -5.73 1.40
N LEU A 196 -18.75 -5.49 0.40
CA LEU A 196 -17.81 -4.36 0.40
C LEU A 196 -18.57 -3.04 0.25
N VAL A 197 -18.17 -2.06 1.04
CA VAL A 197 -18.76 -0.72 1.06
C VAL A 197 -17.95 0.21 0.16
N TYR A 198 -18.63 0.97 -0.68
CA TYR A 198 -18.05 1.91 -1.63
C TYR A 198 -18.66 3.30 -1.40
N LYS A 199 -17.93 4.19 -0.70
CA LYS A 199 -18.35 5.56 -0.37
C LYS A 199 -17.37 6.59 -0.94
N LEU A 200 -16.33 6.92 -0.17
CA LEU A 200 -15.35 7.96 -0.52
C LEU A 200 -14.28 7.42 -1.48
N TYR A 201 -13.78 6.22 -1.21
CA TYR A 201 -12.76 5.53 -2.01
C TYR A 201 -13.39 4.38 -2.80
N ASN A 202 -14.47 4.68 -3.52
CA ASN A 202 -15.27 3.70 -4.24
C ASN A 202 -14.69 3.31 -5.60
N ARG A 203 -13.81 4.15 -6.14
CA ARG A 203 -13.17 4.00 -7.47
C ARG A 203 -11.85 4.76 -7.53
N PRO A 204 -10.97 4.46 -8.50
CA PRO A 204 -9.81 5.28 -8.79
C PRO A 204 -10.18 6.75 -8.99
N TYR A 205 -9.37 7.66 -8.48
CA TYR A 205 -9.72 9.09 -8.57
C TYR A 205 -9.68 9.60 -10.02
N ASP A 206 -8.82 9.08 -10.87
CA ASP A 206 -8.80 9.40 -12.31
C ASP A 206 -10.11 9.01 -13.02
N TRP A 207 -10.80 7.96 -12.56
CA TRP A 207 -12.15 7.63 -13.02
C TRP A 207 -13.17 8.66 -12.55
N THR A 208 -13.11 9.08 -11.28
CA THR A 208 -13.95 10.16 -10.76
C THR A 208 -13.75 11.45 -11.56
N ALA A 209 -12.50 11.84 -11.82
CA ALA A 209 -12.17 13.04 -12.59
C ALA A 209 -12.62 12.96 -14.05
N ALA A 210 -12.66 11.77 -14.63
CA ALA A 210 -13.13 11.50 -15.99
C ALA A 210 -14.66 11.31 -16.11
N GLY A 211 -15.40 11.29 -15.00
CA GLY A 211 -16.84 10.99 -14.99
C GLY A 211 -17.18 9.53 -15.29
N ASP A 212 -16.23 8.60 -15.06
CA ASP A 212 -16.43 7.17 -15.19
C ASP A 212 -17.06 6.62 -13.90
N ASP A 213 -18.25 6.04 -14.00
CA ASP A 213 -19.03 5.58 -12.85
C ASP A 213 -18.71 4.17 -12.39
N ARG A 214 -17.76 3.48 -13.03
CA ARG A 214 -17.33 2.14 -12.58
C ARG A 214 -16.72 2.22 -11.18
N LEU A 215 -16.93 1.16 -10.40
CA LEU A 215 -16.33 0.99 -9.07
C LEU A 215 -15.09 0.09 -9.12
N PHE A 216 -14.29 0.09 -8.07
CA PHE A 216 -13.18 -0.85 -7.92
C PHE A 216 -13.62 -2.32 -8.08
N SER A 217 -14.86 -2.67 -7.69
CA SER A 217 -15.42 -4.02 -7.90
C SER A 217 -15.44 -4.45 -9.36
N SER A 218 -15.53 -3.54 -10.31
CA SER A 218 -15.46 -3.89 -11.74
C SER A 218 -14.09 -4.41 -12.17
N MET A 219 -13.03 -4.08 -11.44
CA MET A 219 -11.66 -4.51 -11.74
C MET A 219 -11.39 -5.98 -11.42
N VAL A 220 -12.17 -6.56 -10.51
CA VAL A 220 -12.01 -7.97 -10.08
C VAL A 220 -12.91 -8.94 -10.86
N THR A 221 -13.65 -8.46 -11.86
CA THR A 221 -14.35 -9.31 -12.81
C THR A 221 -13.39 -9.85 -13.88
N SER A 222 -13.76 -10.91 -14.59
CA SER A 222 -12.95 -11.47 -15.69
C SER A 222 -12.59 -10.41 -16.75
N ASP A 223 -13.54 -9.54 -17.12
CA ASP A 223 -13.30 -8.45 -18.07
C ASP A 223 -12.38 -7.38 -17.47
N GLY A 224 -12.55 -7.05 -16.17
CA GLY A 224 -11.69 -6.12 -15.45
C GLY A 224 -10.25 -6.61 -15.38
N LEU A 225 -10.04 -7.87 -15.03
CA LEU A 225 -8.71 -8.50 -15.00
C LEU A 225 -8.06 -8.53 -16.39
N ALA A 226 -8.82 -8.86 -17.44
CA ALA A 226 -8.35 -8.82 -18.82
C ALA A 226 -7.97 -7.39 -19.27
N GLU A 227 -8.69 -6.36 -18.80
CA GLU A 227 -8.35 -4.97 -19.06
C GLU A 227 -7.05 -4.55 -18.31
N ILE A 228 -6.91 -4.93 -17.04
CA ILE A 228 -5.71 -4.67 -16.22
C ILE A 228 -4.48 -5.30 -16.88
N LYS A 229 -4.59 -6.52 -17.41
CA LYS A 229 -3.48 -7.24 -18.07
C LYS A 229 -2.85 -6.46 -19.22
N LYS A 230 -3.58 -5.55 -19.85
CA LYS A 230 -3.06 -4.74 -20.98
C LYS A 230 -2.00 -3.72 -20.53
N TYR A 231 -1.96 -3.35 -19.22
CA TYR A 231 -1.05 -2.33 -18.71
C TYR A 231 -0.33 -2.69 -17.42
N ALA A 232 -0.78 -3.72 -16.69
CA ALA A 232 -0.15 -4.17 -15.46
C ALA A 232 0.22 -5.67 -15.51
N ASP A 233 1.07 -6.09 -14.63
CA ASP A 233 1.59 -7.47 -14.52
C ASP A 233 0.96 -8.20 -13.32
N GLY A 234 0.35 -7.46 -12.40
CA GLY A 234 -0.32 -8.00 -11.22
C GLY A 234 -1.39 -7.06 -10.68
N ILE A 235 -2.10 -7.55 -9.68
CA ILE A 235 -3.07 -6.79 -8.88
C ILE A 235 -2.66 -6.78 -7.41
N GLY A 236 -2.94 -5.66 -6.73
CA GLY A 236 -2.84 -5.50 -5.29
C GLY A 236 -4.23 -5.21 -4.74
N PRO A 237 -5.08 -6.20 -4.48
CA PRO A 237 -6.41 -5.97 -3.94
C PRO A 237 -6.37 -5.80 -2.42
N TRP A 238 -7.27 -4.99 -1.86
CA TRP A 238 -7.57 -5.10 -0.44
C TRP A 238 -7.96 -6.55 -0.11
N LYS A 239 -7.37 -7.12 0.92
CA LYS A 239 -7.47 -8.56 1.25
C LYS A 239 -8.91 -9.07 1.37
N ARG A 240 -9.89 -8.17 1.60
CA ARG A 240 -11.31 -8.52 1.70
C ARG A 240 -11.97 -8.87 0.35
N TYR A 241 -11.33 -8.55 -0.76
CA TYR A 241 -11.71 -9.08 -2.07
C TYR A 241 -11.35 -10.57 -2.24
N VAL A 242 -10.35 -11.05 -1.50
CA VAL A 242 -9.88 -12.45 -1.56
C VAL A 242 -10.57 -13.30 -0.50
N VAL A 243 -10.53 -12.85 0.76
CA VAL A 243 -11.24 -13.48 1.90
C VAL A 243 -12.21 -12.47 2.48
N PRO A 244 -13.49 -12.52 2.08
CA PRO A 244 -14.53 -11.68 2.65
C PRO A 244 -14.76 -11.98 4.14
N VAL A 245 -15.36 -11.06 4.85
CA VAL A 245 -15.75 -11.23 6.25
C VAL A 245 -17.17 -10.73 6.45
N LYS A 246 -17.81 -11.21 7.52
CA LYS A 246 -19.14 -10.78 7.92
C LYS A 246 -19.21 -10.70 9.44
N GLY A 247 -19.98 -9.76 9.98
CA GLY A 247 -20.27 -9.68 11.40
C GLY A 247 -21.09 -10.90 11.88
N VAL A 248 -20.83 -11.34 13.10
CA VAL A 248 -21.74 -12.28 13.77
C VAL A 248 -22.94 -11.49 14.25
N LEU A 249 -24.14 -11.92 13.86
CA LEU A 249 -25.38 -11.21 14.17
C LEU A 249 -26.03 -11.78 15.44
N ASP A 250 -26.70 -10.92 16.19
CA ASP A 250 -27.59 -11.32 17.28
C ASP A 250 -28.97 -11.80 16.76
N GLU A 251 -29.87 -12.16 17.66
CA GLU A 251 -31.23 -12.62 17.31
C GLU A 251 -32.07 -11.52 16.61
N GLY A 252 -31.72 -10.25 16.80
CA GLY A 252 -32.34 -9.10 16.16
C GLY A 252 -31.77 -8.76 14.80
N GLY A 253 -30.69 -9.47 14.36
CA GLY A 253 -30.01 -9.22 13.08
C GLY A 253 -29.00 -8.08 13.13
N ALA A 254 -28.63 -7.59 14.32
CA ALA A 254 -27.58 -6.57 14.50
C ALA A 254 -26.21 -7.23 14.73
N PRO A 255 -25.10 -6.60 14.28
CA PRO A 255 -23.76 -7.11 14.56
C PRO A 255 -23.50 -7.15 16.09
N LYS A 256 -23.02 -8.29 16.57
CA LYS A 256 -22.78 -8.58 17.97
C LYS A 256 -21.35 -8.24 18.37
N ASP A 257 -21.18 -7.61 19.53
CA ASP A 257 -19.87 -7.45 20.18
C ASP A 257 -19.46 -8.81 20.79
N LEU A 258 -18.50 -9.50 20.15
CA LEU A 258 -18.02 -10.82 20.55
C LEU A 258 -16.95 -10.76 21.62
N ASN A 259 -16.11 -9.72 21.58
CA ASN A 259 -14.96 -9.57 22.47
C ASN A 259 -15.30 -8.80 23.76
N GLY A 260 -16.49 -8.19 23.86
CA GLY A 260 -16.99 -7.47 25.02
C GLY A 260 -16.30 -6.12 25.29
N ASP A 261 -15.71 -5.49 24.27
CA ASP A 261 -15.02 -4.21 24.41
C ASP A 261 -15.96 -2.98 24.29
N GLY A 262 -17.25 -3.22 24.08
CA GLY A 262 -18.29 -2.21 23.92
C GLY A 262 -18.35 -1.57 22.53
N LYS A 263 -17.69 -2.16 21.55
CA LYS A 263 -17.66 -1.71 20.15
C LYS A 263 -17.88 -2.91 19.23
N VAL A 264 -18.41 -2.67 18.06
CA VAL A 264 -18.48 -3.65 17.00
C VAL A 264 -17.39 -3.30 15.94
N GLY A 265 -16.55 -4.27 15.62
CA GLY A 265 -15.42 -4.07 14.71
C GLY A 265 -14.87 -5.37 14.12
N TRP A 266 -13.63 -5.36 13.67
CA TRP A 266 -12.99 -6.52 13.06
C TRP A 266 -12.99 -7.78 13.95
N PRO A 267 -12.75 -7.70 15.29
CA PRO A 267 -12.78 -8.87 16.15
C PRO A 267 -14.16 -9.54 16.25
N ASP A 268 -15.20 -8.86 15.78
CA ASP A 268 -16.59 -9.33 15.84
C ASP A 268 -17.08 -9.89 14.50
N THR A 269 -16.14 -10.06 13.57
CA THR A 269 -16.38 -10.68 12.26
C THR A 269 -15.86 -12.11 12.22
N VAL A 270 -16.38 -12.86 11.26
CA VAL A 270 -15.86 -14.19 10.86
C VAL A 270 -15.54 -14.18 9.37
N THR A 271 -14.55 -14.95 8.97
CA THR A 271 -14.22 -15.11 7.56
C THR A 271 -15.35 -15.82 6.82
N GLN A 272 -15.51 -15.45 5.54
CA GLN A 272 -16.41 -16.14 4.62
C GLN A 272 -15.57 -17.01 3.66
N PRO A 273 -16.18 -17.92 2.91
CA PRO A 273 -15.49 -18.68 1.90
C PRO A 273 -14.69 -17.75 0.96
N PRO A 274 -13.43 -18.08 0.65
CA PRO A 274 -12.63 -17.29 -0.27
C PRO A 274 -13.29 -17.13 -1.63
N THR A 275 -13.06 -16.00 -2.28
CA THR A 275 -13.50 -15.78 -3.66
C THR A 275 -12.57 -16.51 -4.65
N SER A 276 -12.94 -16.56 -5.91
CA SER A 276 -12.09 -17.09 -6.99
C SER A 276 -11.02 -16.11 -7.49
N LEU A 277 -10.93 -14.90 -6.90
CA LEU A 277 -10.12 -13.79 -7.43
C LEU A 277 -8.66 -14.17 -7.70
N VAL A 278 -8.01 -14.91 -6.80
CA VAL A 278 -6.60 -15.32 -7.00
C VAL A 278 -6.48 -16.21 -8.24
N GLN A 279 -7.36 -17.20 -8.39
CA GLN A 279 -7.37 -18.10 -9.54
C GLN A 279 -7.69 -17.35 -10.82
N ASP A 280 -8.71 -16.48 -10.81
CA ASP A 280 -9.13 -15.70 -11.98
C ASP A 280 -8.01 -14.74 -12.44
N ALA A 281 -7.31 -14.11 -11.50
CA ALA A 281 -6.16 -13.27 -11.79
C ALA A 281 -5.01 -14.09 -12.42
N HIS A 282 -4.70 -15.27 -11.88
CA HIS A 282 -3.70 -16.17 -12.46
C HIS A 282 -4.09 -16.64 -13.86
N VAL A 283 -5.36 -16.95 -14.11
CA VAL A 283 -5.85 -17.28 -15.47
C VAL A 283 -5.66 -16.10 -16.42
N ALA A 284 -5.87 -14.87 -15.95
CA ALA A 284 -5.59 -13.66 -16.73
C ALA A 284 -4.07 -13.36 -16.87
N GLY A 285 -3.21 -14.13 -16.21
CA GLY A 285 -1.75 -13.96 -16.22
C GLY A 285 -1.26 -12.81 -15.33
N LEU A 286 -2.01 -12.47 -14.28
CA LEU A 286 -1.70 -11.46 -13.28
C LEU A 286 -1.28 -12.13 -11.98
N PHE A 287 -0.19 -11.68 -11.35
CA PHE A 287 0.12 -12.08 -9.98
C PHE A 287 -0.71 -11.27 -8.98
N VAL A 288 -0.84 -11.77 -7.73
CA VAL A 288 -1.74 -11.21 -6.71
C VAL A 288 -0.99 -10.93 -5.40
N HIS A 289 -0.93 -9.65 -5.02
CA HIS A 289 -0.33 -9.19 -3.76
C HIS A 289 -1.35 -8.41 -2.93
N PRO A 290 -2.13 -9.06 -2.05
CA PRO A 290 -3.14 -8.36 -1.23
C PRO A 290 -2.52 -7.54 -0.11
N PHE A 291 -3.22 -6.45 0.30
CA PHE A 291 -2.87 -5.53 1.40
C PHE A 291 -4.03 -5.37 2.41
N THR A 292 -3.82 -4.90 3.61
CA THR A 292 -2.59 -4.84 4.39
C THR A 292 -2.75 -5.79 5.56
N PHE A 293 -1.77 -6.63 5.80
CA PHE A 293 -1.79 -7.60 6.90
C PHE A 293 -1.23 -6.94 8.17
N ARG A 294 -1.92 -7.17 9.29
CA ARG A 294 -1.59 -6.56 10.59
C ARG A 294 -1.78 -7.54 11.73
N ASN A 295 -0.86 -7.52 12.71
CA ASN A 295 -0.85 -8.44 13.84
C ASN A 295 -1.86 -8.18 14.95
N PRO A 296 -2.21 -6.92 15.33
CA PRO A 296 -3.09 -6.70 16.48
C PRO A 296 -4.41 -7.46 16.34
N ALA A 297 -4.82 -8.16 17.39
CA ALA A 297 -6.08 -8.91 17.43
C ALA A 297 -7.29 -8.04 17.07
N SER A 298 -7.22 -6.73 17.38
CA SER A 298 -8.24 -5.74 16.98
C SER A 298 -8.34 -5.51 15.46
N ARG A 299 -7.48 -6.14 14.66
CA ARG A 299 -7.48 -6.08 13.19
C ARG A 299 -7.83 -7.41 12.53
N LEU A 300 -8.08 -8.44 13.33
CA LEU A 300 -8.31 -9.80 12.88
C LEU A 300 -9.77 -10.22 13.11
N PRO A 301 -10.37 -10.96 12.16
CA PRO A 301 -11.60 -11.73 12.41
C PRO A 301 -11.46 -12.67 13.61
N SER A 302 -12.57 -12.91 14.29
CA SER A 302 -12.61 -13.72 15.53
C SER A 302 -12.18 -15.17 15.34
N ASP A 303 -12.46 -15.75 14.18
CA ASP A 303 -12.11 -17.13 13.84
C ASP A 303 -10.60 -17.38 13.66
N TYR A 304 -9.79 -16.33 13.55
CA TYR A 304 -8.33 -16.46 13.69
C TYR A 304 -7.88 -16.53 15.16
N ALA A 305 -8.79 -16.40 16.13
CA ALA A 305 -8.51 -16.52 17.57
C ALA A 305 -7.33 -15.63 18.06
N GLY A 306 -7.13 -14.47 17.44
CA GLY A 306 -6.04 -13.55 17.74
C GLY A 306 -4.66 -14.00 17.22
N ASP A 307 -4.57 -15.10 16.47
CA ASP A 307 -3.33 -15.55 15.81
C ASP A 307 -3.16 -14.88 14.42
N PRO A 308 -2.29 -13.87 14.25
CA PRO A 308 -2.09 -13.24 12.97
C PRO A 308 -1.50 -14.20 11.92
N LYS A 309 -0.75 -15.23 12.31
CA LYS A 309 -0.22 -16.23 11.37
C LYS A 309 -1.33 -17.06 10.72
N ALA A 310 -2.49 -17.21 11.37
CA ALA A 310 -3.63 -17.91 10.78
C ALA A 310 -4.12 -17.19 9.51
N GLU A 311 -4.19 -15.85 9.53
CA GLU A 311 -4.54 -15.06 8.33
C GLU A 311 -3.51 -15.26 7.21
N TYR A 312 -2.21 -15.13 7.49
CA TYR A 312 -1.16 -15.35 6.48
C TYR A 312 -1.22 -16.77 5.90
N ARG A 313 -1.35 -17.81 6.75
CA ARG A 313 -1.42 -19.20 6.29
C ARG A 313 -2.61 -19.44 5.35
N GLN A 314 -3.76 -18.84 5.64
CA GLN A 314 -4.93 -18.94 4.76
C GLN A 314 -4.64 -18.34 3.38
N PHE A 315 -4.08 -17.13 3.32
CA PHE A 315 -3.79 -16.46 2.05
C PHE A 315 -2.70 -17.18 1.25
N PHE A 316 -1.64 -17.66 1.89
CA PHE A 316 -0.62 -18.47 1.22
C PHE A 316 -1.19 -19.78 0.66
N ALA A 317 -2.11 -20.43 1.38
CA ALA A 317 -2.79 -21.63 0.89
C ALA A 317 -3.71 -21.35 -0.31
N LEU A 318 -4.22 -20.13 -0.46
CA LEU A 318 -4.99 -19.68 -1.63
C LEU A 318 -4.11 -19.38 -2.84
N GLY A 319 -2.78 -19.37 -2.68
CA GLY A 319 -1.82 -19.20 -3.77
C GLY A 319 -1.52 -17.74 -4.11
N VAL A 320 -1.67 -16.78 -3.17
CA VAL A 320 -1.20 -15.41 -3.41
C VAL A 320 0.31 -15.38 -3.62
N ASP A 321 0.82 -14.51 -4.49
CA ASP A 321 2.23 -14.44 -4.88
C ASP A 321 3.08 -13.64 -3.89
N GLY A 322 2.44 -12.85 -3.03
CA GLY A 322 3.07 -12.06 -1.97
C GLY A 322 2.00 -11.35 -1.14
N VAL A 323 2.44 -10.61 -0.12
CA VAL A 323 1.54 -9.84 0.76
C VAL A 323 2.19 -8.52 1.17
N PHE A 324 1.37 -7.48 1.36
CA PHE A 324 1.80 -6.26 2.03
C PHE A 324 1.52 -6.35 3.53
N THR A 325 2.53 -6.12 4.34
CA THR A 325 2.44 -6.24 5.80
C THR A 325 3.24 -5.18 6.54
N ASP A 326 2.66 -4.68 7.63
CA ASP A 326 3.36 -3.84 8.60
C ASP A 326 4.23 -4.70 9.58
N TYR A 327 4.11 -6.04 9.51
CA TYR A 327 4.71 -7.00 10.47
C TYR A 327 5.50 -8.10 9.75
N ALA A 328 6.56 -7.70 9.08
CA ALA A 328 7.34 -8.56 8.20
C ALA A 328 7.87 -9.84 8.85
N HIS A 329 8.27 -9.79 10.14
CA HIS A 329 8.77 -10.97 10.87
C HIS A 329 7.70 -12.07 10.95
N THR A 330 6.47 -11.71 11.32
CA THR A 330 5.34 -12.65 11.39
C THR A 330 5.00 -13.24 10.02
N ALA A 331 5.03 -12.41 8.97
CA ALA A 331 4.81 -12.87 7.60
C ALA A 331 5.87 -13.87 7.15
N LEU A 332 7.15 -13.62 7.45
CA LEU A 332 8.27 -14.52 7.12
C LEU A 332 8.15 -15.86 7.85
N GLU A 333 7.84 -15.85 9.15
CA GLU A 333 7.62 -17.08 9.92
C GLU A 333 6.45 -17.90 9.33
N ALA A 334 5.32 -17.25 9.02
CA ALA A 334 4.18 -17.93 8.42
C ALA A 334 4.51 -18.50 7.02
N LEU A 335 5.31 -17.79 6.22
CA LEU A 335 5.78 -18.23 4.92
C LEU A 335 6.71 -19.45 5.03
N GLU A 336 7.62 -19.45 6.01
CA GLU A 336 8.50 -20.60 6.28
C GLU A 336 7.70 -21.83 6.70
N GLU A 337 6.71 -21.66 7.57
CA GLU A 337 5.79 -22.72 7.98
C GLU A 337 5.03 -23.30 6.78
N HIS A 338 4.48 -22.45 5.92
CA HIS A 338 3.77 -22.84 4.71
C HIS A 338 4.69 -23.60 3.73
N THR A 339 5.86 -23.05 3.46
CA THR A 339 6.84 -23.68 2.55
C THR A 339 7.31 -25.04 3.06
N ARG A 340 7.45 -25.21 4.38
CA ARG A 340 7.82 -26.49 4.99
C ARG A 340 6.75 -27.55 4.77
N LYS A 341 5.46 -27.19 4.97
CA LYS A 341 4.33 -28.09 4.70
C LYS A 341 4.27 -28.54 3.25
N LEU A 342 4.46 -27.62 2.31
CA LEU A 342 4.51 -27.97 0.88
C LEU A 342 5.62 -28.96 0.53
N ARG A 343 6.76 -28.92 1.25
CA ARG A 343 7.90 -29.83 1.04
C ARG A 343 7.71 -31.20 1.72
N SER A 344 6.99 -31.25 2.85
CA SER A 344 6.70 -32.50 3.57
C SER A 344 5.55 -33.30 2.93
N GLY A 345 4.73 -32.66 2.09
CA GLY A 345 3.57 -33.30 1.50
C GLY A 345 2.38 -33.45 2.46
N ASP A 346 2.41 -32.70 3.58
CA ASP A 346 1.36 -32.66 4.61
C ASP A 346 0.29 -31.60 4.29
#